data_6ca51f76ebf922abafa29bcfb2c13828
#
_entry.id   6ca51f76ebf922abafa29bcfb2c13828
#
_cell.length_a   1.000
_cell.length_b   1.000
_cell.length_c   1.000
_cell.angle_alpha   90.00
_cell.angle_beta   90.00
_cell.angle_gamma   90.00
#
_symmetry.space_group_name_H-M   'P 1'
#
loop_
_entity.id
_entity.type
_entity.pdbx_description
1 polymer ?
#
loop_
_entity_poly.entity_id
_entity_poly.type
_entity_poly.pdbx_seq_one_letter_code
_entity_poly.pdbx_strand_id
1 'polypeptide(L)'
;MIVLLHGVPETADIWDDVRANLDEPSVAVRLPGFGCPRPDGFSATKDAYVDWVVEELRSIDGPIDLVGHDWGGGFAVRIGQSYPDLVRSWTTDVAGVVHPRYEWHDFAKIWQTPGEGEAFFENQGAPEETAVLLQGFGLSEAAALKLARMSDPVMGTCILDLYRSAMPNPGADWADTYAPATKPCMVLTLTGDPFTGGTEASSDVAKVIGAKEVVFETGHFWPLQSPAEGARIINEFVASVA
;
A
#
# COMPACT_ATOMS: atom_id res chain seq x y z
N MET A 1 -7.28 -16.79 -5.96
CA MET A 1 -5.86 -16.40 -5.95
C MET A 1 -5.70 -15.09 -5.21
N ILE A 2 -4.71 -14.97 -4.35
CA ILE A 2 -4.42 -13.72 -3.62
C ILE A 2 -3.43 -12.89 -4.43
N VAL A 3 -3.77 -11.62 -4.72
CA VAL A 3 -2.90 -10.67 -5.41
C VAL A 3 -2.48 -9.59 -4.41
N LEU A 4 -1.17 -9.38 -4.27
CA LEU A 4 -0.57 -8.52 -3.26
C LEU A 4 0.05 -7.29 -3.90
N LEU A 5 -0.31 -6.10 -3.42
CA LEU A 5 0.21 -4.81 -3.86
C LEU A 5 1.02 -4.16 -2.74
N HIS A 6 2.27 -3.88 -3.01
CA HIS A 6 3.15 -3.15 -2.09
C HIS A 6 2.97 -1.63 -2.20
N GLY A 7 3.57 -0.90 -1.28
CA GLY A 7 3.60 0.55 -1.28
C GLY A 7 4.98 1.16 -1.48
N VAL A 8 5.26 2.24 -0.77
CA VAL A 8 6.51 2.97 -0.85
C VAL A 8 7.17 3.11 0.53
N PRO A 9 8.49 3.11 0.61
CA PRO A 9 9.50 2.85 -0.41
C PRO A 9 9.86 1.36 -0.50
N GLU A 10 9.01 0.57 -1.06
CA GLU A 10 9.01 -0.88 -0.99
C GLU A 10 9.11 -1.52 -2.39
N THR A 11 9.25 -2.84 -2.40
CA THR A 11 9.11 -3.68 -3.60
C THR A 11 8.19 -4.85 -3.29
N ALA A 12 7.83 -5.63 -4.31
CA ALA A 12 7.05 -6.86 -4.13
C ALA A 12 7.66 -7.83 -3.11
N ASP A 13 8.98 -7.72 -2.85
CA ASP A 13 9.70 -8.61 -1.92
C ASP A 13 9.35 -8.34 -0.43
N ILE A 14 8.60 -7.26 -0.12
CA ILE A 14 8.05 -7.04 1.24
C ILE A 14 7.09 -8.16 1.64
N TRP A 15 6.46 -8.80 0.66
CA TRP A 15 5.45 -9.83 0.84
C TRP A 15 5.98 -11.25 1.05
N ASP A 16 7.30 -11.48 0.93
CA ASP A 16 7.88 -12.84 0.93
C ASP A 16 7.46 -13.65 2.15
N ASP A 17 7.60 -13.07 3.35
CA ASP A 17 7.29 -13.75 4.61
C ASP A 17 5.77 -13.91 4.84
N VAL A 18 4.97 -12.97 4.34
CA VAL A 18 3.49 -13.09 4.36
C VAL A 18 3.07 -14.24 3.44
N ARG A 19 3.57 -14.26 2.20
CA ARG A 19 3.26 -15.29 1.19
C ARG A 19 3.61 -16.71 1.65
N ALA A 20 4.69 -16.85 2.40
CA ALA A 20 5.09 -18.13 2.97
C ALA A 20 4.07 -18.71 3.99
N ASN A 21 3.15 -17.87 4.49
CA ASN A 21 2.12 -18.21 5.46
C ASN A 21 0.68 -18.13 4.90
N LEU A 22 0.51 -17.86 3.59
CA LEU A 22 -0.81 -17.88 2.95
C LEU A 22 -1.23 -19.31 2.59
N ASP A 23 -2.51 -19.61 2.77
CA ASP A 23 -3.09 -20.94 2.45
C ASP A 23 -3.37 -21.07 0.94
N GLU A 24 -3.69 -19.96 0.26
CA GLU A 24 -4.02 -19.91 -1.15
C GLU A 24 -2.81 -19.48 -2.01
N PRO A 25 -2.76 -19.90 -3.28
CA PRO A 25 -1.77 -19.38 -4.22
C PRO A 25 -1.77 -17.85 -4.28
N SER A 26 -0.58 -17.25 -4.31
CA SER A 26 -0.45 -15.79 -4.30
C SER A 26 0.58 -15.28 -5.31
N VAL A 27 0.35 -14.07 -5.79
CA VAL A 27 1.29 -13.29 -6.60
C VAL A 27 1.48 -11.90 -5.98
N ALA A 28 2.71 -11.43 -5.89
CA ALA A 28 3.04 -10.06 -5.52
C ALA A 28 3.36 -9.29 -6.81
N VAL A 29 2.56 -8.28 -7.10
CA VAL A 29 2.73 -7.43 -8.29
C VAL A 29 3.92 -6.50 -8.08
N ARG A 30 4.79 -6.39 -9.10
CA ARG A 30 5.88 -5.42 -9.12
C ARG A 30 5.38 -4.14 -9.78
N LEU A 31 5.28 -3.06 -9.00
CA LEU A 31 4.92 -1.76 -9.54
C LEU A 31 6.08 -1.16 -10.35
N PRO A 32 5.83 -0.54 -11.51
CA PRO A 32 6.85 0.09 -12.33
C PRO A 32 7.74 1.06 -11.54
N GLY A 33 9.07 0.87 -11.63
CA GLY A 33 10.04 1.69 -10.91
C GLY A 33 10.33 1.25 -9.48
N PHE A 34 9.69 0.18 -8.98
CA PHE A 34 9.89 -0.34 -7.63
C PHE A 34 10.53 -1.73 -7.69
N GLY A 35 11.87 -1.74 -7.68
CA GLY A 35 12.67 -2.97 -7.85
C GLY A 35 12.58 -3.59 -9.25
N CYS A 36 12.07 -2.84 -10.22
CA CYS A 36 12.01 -3.17 -11.64
C CYS A 36 12.06 -1.88 -12.47
N PRO A 37 12.37 -1.94 -13.78
CA PRO A 37 12.44 -0.76 -14.61
C PRO A 37 11.12 0.04 -14.63
N ARG A 38 11.25 1.37 -14.70
CA ARG A 38 10.14 2.26 -15.09
C ARG A 38 10.03 2.21 -16.61
N PRO A 39 8.89 1.76 -17.20
CA PRO A 39 8.72 1.75 -18.64
C PRO A 39 8.81 3.14 -19.27
N ASP A 40 9.28 3.24 -20.51
CA ASP A 40 9.35 4.49 -21.25
C ASP A 40 7.94 5.11 -21.37
N GLY A 41 7.83 6.38 -20.99
CA GLY A 41 6.57 7.12 -21.02
C GLY A 41 5.61 6.82 -19.87
N PHE A 42 5.95 5.93 -18.94
CA PHE A 42 5.13 5.72 -17.75
C PHE A 42 5.22 6.92 -16.80
N SER A 43 4.09 7.57 -16.52
CA SER A 43 4.05 8.83 -15.77
C SER A 43 4.27 8.66 -14.26
N ALA A 44 4.16 7.45 -13.73
CA ALA A 44 4.22 7.13 -12.30
C ALA A 44 3.24 7.93 -11.42
N THR A 45 2.13 8.40 -11.99
CA THR A 45 1.03 9.03 -11.24
C THR A 45 0.16 7.97 -10.55
N LYS A 46 -0.59 8.39 -9.52
CA LYS A 46 -1.52 7.49 -8.81
C LYS A 46 -2.49 6.75 -9.76
N ASP A 47 -2.99 7.46 -10.79
CA ASP A 47 -3.92 6.88 -11.74
C ASP A 47 -3.21 5.95 -12.74
N ALA A 48 -1.98 6.27 -13.15
CA ALA A 48 -1.17 5.38 -13.99
C ALA A 48 -0.84 4.05 -13.29
N TYR A 49 -0.59 4.08 -11.99
CA TYR A 49 -0.41 2.83 -11.21
C TYR A 49 -1.70 2.03 -11.09
N VAL A 50 -2.85 2.70 -10.89
CA VAL A 50 -4.15 2.00 -10.91
C VAL A 50 -4.37 1.32 -12.25
N ASP A 51 -4.17 2.05 -13.36
CA ASP A 51 -4.33 1.50 -14.71
C ASP A 51 -3.39 0.30 -14.95
N TRP A 52 -2.12 0.41 -14.51
CA TRP A 52 -1.16 -0.70 -14.58
C TRP A 52 -1.66 -1.93 -13.83
N VAL A 53 -2.08 -1.77 -12.58
CA VAL A 53 -2.58 -2.89 -11.77
C VAL A 53 -3.85 -3.47 -12.38
N VAL A 54 -4.76 -2.66 -12.91
CA VAL A 54 -5.96 -3.14 -13.61
C VAL A 54 -5.61 -4.05 -14.79
N GLU A 55 -4.59 -3.71 -15.59
CA GLU A 55 -4.15 -4.57 -16.68
C GLU A 55 -3.51 -5.88 -16.18
N GLU A 56 -2.71 -5.82 -15.09
CA GLU A 56 -2.18 -7.03 -14.46
C GLU A 56 -3.31 -7.95 -13.96
N LEU A 57 -4.33 -7.39 -13.28
CA LEU A 57 -5.47 -8.17 -12.79
C LEU A 57 -6.27 -8.82 -13.93
N ARG A 58 -6.43 -8.12 -15.07
CA ARG A 58 -7.10 -8.67 -16.27
C ARG A 58 -6.38 -9.86 -16.89
N SER A 59 -5.07 -9.98 -16.64
CA SER A 59 -4.27 -11.10 -17.12
C SER A 59 -4.37 -12.37 -16.26
N ILE A 60 -5.01 -12.27 -15.09
CA ILE A 60 -5.12 -13.37 -14.14
C ILE A 60 -6.46 -14.08 -14.30
N ASP A 61 -6.42 -15.38 -14.53
CA ASP A 61 -7.63 -16.21 -14.62
C ASP A 61 -8.19 -16.54 -13.23
N GLY A 62 -9.51 -16.45 -13.08
CA GLY A 62 -10.25 -16.88 -11.89
C GLY A 62 -10.50 -15.76 -10.87
N PRO A 63 -11.07 -16.10 -9.71
CA PRO A 63 -11.42 -15.11 -8.69
C PRO A 63 -10.17 -14.55 -8.01
N ILE A 64 -10.11 -13.23 -7.89
CA ILE A 64 -8.99 -12.48 -7.29
C ILE A 64 -9.41 -11.93 -5.94
N ASP A 65 -8.59 -12.16 -4.91
CA ASP A 65 -8.63 -11.48 -3.62
C ASP A 65 -7.46 -10.50 -3.58
N LEU A 66 -7.76 -9.20 -3.69
CA LEU A 66 -6.77 -8.15 -3.78
C LEU A 66 -6.38 -7.68 -2.38
N VAL A 67 -5.10 -7.69 -2.05
CA VAL A 67 -4.57 -7.22 -0.75
C VAL A 67 -3.54 -6.13 -1.00
N GLY A 68 -3.77 -4.96 -0.47
CA GLY A 68 -2.85 -3.82 -0.63
C GLY A 68 -2.29 -3.34 0.70
N HIS A 69 -1.03 -2.94 0.67
CA HIS A 69 -0.30 -2.27 1.74
C HIS A 69 0.16 -0.89 1.28
N ASP A 70 0.08 0.12 2.16
CA ASP A 70 0.45 1.50 1.89
C ASP A 70 -0.18 2.01 0.57
N TRP A 71 0.57 2.54 -0.40
CA TRP A 71 0.01 2.94 -1.70
C TRP A 71 -0.73 1.79 -2.40
N GLY A 72 -0.23 0.56 -2.28
CA GLY A 72 -0.96 -0.63 -2.75
C GLY A 72 -2.32 -0.78 -2.10
N GLY A 73 -2.45 -0.40 -0.82
CA GLY A 73 -3.73 -0.33 -0.11
C GLY A 73 -4.66 0.73 -0.66
N GLY A 74 -4.13 1.92 -0.98
CA GLY A 74 -4.87 2.97 -1.69
C GLY A 74 -5.36 2.53 -3.07
N PHE A 75 -4.50 1.82 -3.83
CA PHE A 75 -4.87 1.23 -5.12
C PHE A 75 -5.93 0.14 -4.97
N ALA A 76 -5.85 -0.70 -3.93
CA ALA A 76 -6.84 -1.73 -3.65
C ALA A 76 -8.24 -1.12 -3.37
N VAL A 77 -8.31 -0.02 -2.62
CA VAL A 77 -9.56 0.73 -2.43
C VAL A 77 -10.09 1.27 -3.76
N ARG A 78 -9.23 1.93 -4.55
CA ARG A 78 -9.64 2.51 -5.84
C ARG A 78 -10.14 1.44 -6.81
N ILE A 79 -9.43 0.33 -6.91
CA ILE A 79 -9.79 -0.79 -7.80
C ILE A 79 -11.06 -1.48 -7.30
N GLY A 80 -11.16 -1.80 -6.01
CA GLY A 80 -12.32 -2.46 -5.43
C GLY A 80 -13.62 -1.67 -5.60
N GLN A 81 -13.54 -0.34 -5.58
CA GLN A 81 -14.67 0.55 -5.76
C GLN A 81 -15.00 0.83 -7.24
N SER A 82 -14.00 1.05 -8.08
CA SER A 82 -14.20 1.49 -9.48
C SER A 82 -14.20 0.35 -10.50
N TYR A 83 -13.59 -0.79 -10.16
CA TYR A 83 -13.50 -1.98 -11.02
C TYR A 83 -13.93 -3.26 -10.27
N PRO A 84 -15.10 -3.26 -9.60
CA PRO A 84 -15.50 -4.36 -8.71
C PRO A 84 -15.58 -5.73 -9.41
N ASP A 85 -15.78 -5.75 -10.72
CA ASP A 85 -15.85 -7.00 -11.49
C ASP A 85 -14.50 -7.72 -11.63
N LEU A 86 -13.38 -7.04 -11.37
CA LEU A 86 -12.04 -7.61 -11.41
C LEU A 86 -11.68 -8.38 -10.13
N VAL A 87 -12.40 -8.14 -9.03
CA VAL A 87 -12.06 -8.73 -7.74
C VAL A 87 -13.23 -9.48 -7.11
N ARG A 88 -12.93 -10.56 -6.39
CA ARG A 88 -13.88 -11.25 -5.52
C ARG A 88 -14.01 -10.51 -4.20
N SER A 89 -12.88 -10.11 -3.65
CA SER A 89 -12.77 -9.32 -2.42
C SER A 89 -11.53 -8.43 -2.45
N TRP A 90 -11.45 -7.46 -1.52
CA TRP A 90 -10.27 -6.62 -1.39
C TRP A 90 -9.97 -6.22 0.06
N THR A 91 -8.71 -5.97 0.36
CA THR A 91 -8.20 -5.59 1.68
C THR A 91 -7.28 -4.39 1.56
N THR A 92 -7.39 -3.47 2.50
CA THR A 92 -6.50 -2.31 2.66
C THR A 92 -6.10 -2.13 4.13
N ASP A 93 -4.91 -1.61 4.37
CA ASP A 93 -4.42 -1.21 5.69
C ASP A 93 -4.28 0.31 5.86
N VAL A 94 -4.56 1.06 4.80
CA VAL A 94 -4.44 2.52 4.79
C VAL A 94 -5.78 3.21 4.52
N ALA A 95 -6.87 2.63 4.97
CA ALA A 95 -8.21 3.17 4.71
C ALA A 95 -8.35 4.65 5.10
N GLY A 96 -7.67 5.11 6.14
CA GLY A 96 -7.71 6.51 6.58
C GLY A 96 -7.27 7.52 5.53
N VAL A 97 -6.44 7.13 4.53
CA VAL A 97 -5.97 8.06 3.49
C VAL A 97 -7.06 8.48 2.50
N VAL A 98 -8.13 7.70 2.37
CA VAL A 98 -9.29 8.08 1.54
C VAL A 98 -10.35 8.84 2.33
N HIS A 99 -10.14 9.08 3.63
CA HIS A 99 -11.02 9.90 4.43
C HIS A 99 -10.99 11.36 3.94
N PRO A 100 -12.12 12.06 3.77
CA PRO A 100 -12.16 13.42 3.23
C PRO A 100 -11.35 14.47 3.99
N ARG A 101 -11.01 14.20 5.26
CA ARG A 101 -10.20 15.07 6.14
C ARG A 101 -8.76 14.60 6.29
N TYR A 102 -8.30 13.67 5.44
CA TYR A 102 -6.92 13.20 5.51
C TYR A 102 -5.93 14.32 5.18
N GLU A 103 -4.90 14.43 6.01
CA GLU A 103 -3.77 15.32 5.80
C GLU A 103 -2.49 14.51 5.64
N TRP A 104 -1.69 14.87 4.64
CA TRP A 104 -0.43 14.20 4.38
C TRP A 104 0.54 14.31 5.56
N HIS A 105 1.22 13.21 5.86
CA HIS A 105 2.34 13.16 6.81
C HIS A 105 3.55 13.96 6.30
N ASP A 106 4.52 14.23 7.19
CA ASP A 106 5.61 15.17 6.89
C ASP A 106 6.53 14.69 5.76
N PHE A 107 6.83 13.40 5.64
CA PHE A 107 7.58 12.88 4.50
C PHE A 107 6.87 13.15 3.18
N ALA A 108 5.56 12.94 3.11
CA ALA A 108 4.78 13.24 1.91
C ALA A 108 4.87 14.71 1.52
N LYS A 109 4.80 15.64 2.49
CA LYS A 109 4.93 17.07 2.24
C LYS A 109 6.30 17.44 1.67
N ILE A 110 7.39 16.82 2.18
CA ILE A 110 8.74 16.97 1.62
C ILE A 110 8.76 16.48 0.16
N TRP A 111 8.27 15.28 -0.12
CA TRP A 111 8.29 14.69 -1.46
C TRP A 111 7.41 15.45 -2.46
N GLN A 112 6.34 16.06 -1.99
CA GLN A 112 5.47 16.91 -2.83
C GLN A 112 6.10 18.27 -3.15
N THR A 113 7.05 18.77 -2.34
CA THR A 113 7.69 20.07 -2.53
C THR A 113 8.81 19.97 -3.57
N PRO A 114 8.71 20.66 -4.73
CA PRO A 114 9.78 20.67 -5.73
C PRO A 114 11.11 21.17 -5.15
N GLY A 115 12.18 20.49 -5.45
CA GLY A 115 13.52 20.76 -4.93
C GLY A 115 13.80 20.07 -3.58
N GLU A 116 12.87 20.07 -2.64
CA GLU A 116 13.05 19.37 -1.35
C GLU A 116 12.95 17.85 -1.53
N GLY A 117 11.99 17.39 -2.31
CA GLY A 117 11.82 15.96 -2.61
C GLY A 117 13.02 15.38 -3.34
N GLU A 118 13.53 16.07 -4.35
CA GLU A 118 14.75 15.69 -5.06
C GLU A 118 15.95 15.63 -4.10
N ALA A 119 16.15 16.68 -3.31
CA ALA A 119 17.24 16.75 -2.33
C ALA A 119 17.13 15.63 -1.27
N PHE A 120 15.91 15.23 -0.88
CA PHE A 120 15.71 14.11 0.06
C PHE A 120 16.32 12.81 -0.48
N PHE A 121 16.01 12.45 -1.73
CA PHE A 121 16.52 11.22 -2.34
C PHE A 121 17.99 11.31 -2.75
N GLU A 122 18.46 12.48 -3.21
CA GLU A 122 19.87 12.72 -3.55
C GLU A 122 20.79 12.63 -2.32
N ASN A 123 20.30 13.04 -1.14
CA ASN A 123 21.04 13.01 0.11
C ASN A 123 20.71 11.77 0.97
N GLN A 124 19.98 10.82 0.45
CA GLN A 124 19.74 9.56 1.14
C GLN A 124 21.08 8.86 1.37
N GLY A 125 21.39 8.57 2.63
CA GLY A 125 22.62 7.91 3.03
C GLY A 125 22.70 6.45 2.59
N ALA A 126 23.76 5.78 3.00
CA ALA A 126 23.89 4.34 2.79
C ALA A 126 22.70 3.57 3.38
N PRO A 127 22.37 2.36 2.86
CA PRO A 127 21.26 1.56 3.41
C PRO A 127 21.34 1.34 4.93
N GLU A 128 22.53 1.25 5.48
CA GLU A 128 22.77 1.09 6.91
C GLU A 128 22.33 2.33 7.72
N GLU A 129 22.50 3.54 7.18
CA GLU A 129 22.05 4.79 7.80
C GLU A 129 20.53 4.93 7.71
N THR A 130 19.94 4.61 6.56
CA THR A 130 18.49 4.58 6.36
C THR A 130 17.83 3.55 7.29
N ALA A 131 18.47 2.39 7.49
CA ALA A 131 17.96 1.35 8.39
C ALA A 131 17.86 1.83 9.84
N VAL A 132 18.75 2.71 10.31
CA VAL A 132 18.67 3.29 11.66
C VAL A 132 17.39 4.13 11.81
N LEU A 133 17.02 4.91 10.80
CA LEU A 133 15.75 5.66 10.81
C LEU A 133 14.53 4.73 10.81
N LEU A 134 14.58 3.68 9.99
CA LEU A 134 13.49 2.71 9.86
C LEU A 134 13.24 1.91 11.15
N GLN A 135 14.28 1.65 11.94
CA GLN A 135 14.13 1.05 13.28
C GLN A 135 13.28 1.94 14.21
N GLY A 136 13.29 3.27 14.02
CA GLY A 136 12.42 4.19 14.74
C GLY A 136 10.92 3.93 14.52
N PHE A 137 10.54 3.22 13.46
CA PHE A 137 9.17 2.76 13.17
C PHE A 137 8.91 1.31 13.65
N GLY A 138 9.73 0.78 14.54
CA GLY A 138 9.54 -0.53 15.16
C GLY A 138 10.02 -1.72 14.33
N LEU A 139 10.78 -1.50 13.26
CA LEU A 139 11.41 -2.58 12.51
C LEU A 139 12.62 -3.16 13.27
N SER A 140 12.81 -4.47 13.20
CA SER A 140 14.10 -5.07 13.59
C SER A 140 15.23 -4.58 12.69
N GLU A 141 16.48 -4.66 13.14
CA GLU A 141 17.64 -4.27 12.34
C GLU A 141 17.67 -4.99 10.98
N ALA A 142 17.39 -6.28 10.96
CA ALA A 142 17.38 -7.08 9.73
C ALA A 142 16.26 -6.64 8.77
N ALA A 143 15.04 -6.39 9.28
CA ALA A 143 13.91 -5.93 8.48
C ALA A 143 14.14 -4.50 7.97
N ALA A 144 14.66 -3.61 8.81
CA ALA A 144 15.02 -2.25 8.43
C ALA A 144 16.07 -2.21 7.32
N LEU A 145 17.10 -3.06 7.42
CA LEU A 145 18.15 -3.15 6.40
C LEU A 145 17.60 -3.78 5.10
N LYS A 146 16.73 -4.80 5.20
CA LYS A 146 16.03 -5.37 4.03
C LYS A 146 15.27 -4.26 3.29
N LEU A 147 14.47 -3.47 4.01
CA LEU A 147 13.68 -2.38 3.43
C LEU A 147 14.55 -1.28 2.85
N ALA A 148 15.59 -0.82 3.58
CA ALA A 148 16.50 0.23 3.10
C ALA A 148 17.21 -0.14 1.79
N ARG A 149 17.50 -1.42 1.57
CA ARG A 149 18.14 -1.94 0.35
C ARG A 149 17.21 -2.07 -0.85
N MET A 150 15.90 -1.92 -0.65
CA MET A 150 14.94 -1.91 -1.75
C MET A 150 14.95 -0.59 -2.53
N SER A 151 15.39 0.50 -1.88
CA SER A 151 15.39 1.84 -2.48
C SER A 151 16.51 1.99 -3.53
N ASP A 152 16.15 2.62 -4.65
CA ASP A 152 17.09 3.01 -5.71
C ASP A 152 16.68 4.39 -6.30
N PRO A 153 17.53 5.03 -7.13
CA PRO A 153 17.23 6.34 -7.71
C PRO A 153 15.97 6.34 -8.61
N VAL A 154 15.64 5.24 -9.28
CA VAL A 154 14.42 5.14 -10.11
C VAL A 154 13.20 5.17 -9.23
N MET A 155 13.21 4.40 -8.13
CA MET A 155 12.15 4.42 -7.12
C MET A 155 11.95 5.83 -6.56
N GLY A 156 13.02 6.55 -6.23
CA GLY A 156 12.94 7.93 -5.74
C GLY A 156 12.15 8.84 -6.70
N THR A 157 12.45 8.80 -8.00
CA THR A 157 11.71 9.59 -9.00
C THR A 157 10.24 9.19 -9.09
N CYS A 158 9.95 7.88 -9.02
CA CYS A 158 8.58 7.38 -9.05
C CYS A 158 7.78 7.81 -7.81
N ILE A 159 8.40 7.82 -6.62
CA ILE A 159 7.76 8.33 -5.39
C ILE A 159 7.39 9.81 -5.53
N LEU A 160 8.30 10.63 -6.06
CA LEU A 160 8.01 12.06 -6.26
C LEU A 160 6.82 12.28 -7.20
N ASP A 161 6.81 11.60 -8.36
CA ASP A 161 5.72 11.72 -9.33
C ASP A 161 4.38 11.24 -8.72
N LEU A 162 4.40 10.12 -7.99
CA LEU A 162 3.24 9.54 -7.33
C LEU A 162 2.63 10.51 -6.31
N TYR A 163 3.43 11.01 -5.36
CA TYR A 163 2.94 11.89 -4.31
C TYR A 163 2.48 13.26 -4.85
N ARG A 164 3.17 13.81 -5.85
CA ARG A 164 2.77 15.05 -6.52
C ARG A 164 1.46 14.91 -7.27
N SER A 165 1.18 13.75 -7.84
CA SER A 165 -0.09 13.48 -8.53
C SER A 165 -1.29 13.34 -7.57
N ALA A 166 -1.05 13.22 -6.27
CA ALA A 166 -2.08 13.00 -5.25
C ALA A 166 -2.32 14.25 -4.36
N MET A 167 -2.02 15.43 -4.86
CA MET A 167 -2.29 16.68 -4.16
C MET A 167 -3.73 17.17 -4.41
N PRO A 168 -4.41 17.78 -3.41
CA PRO A 168 -3.94 18.02 -2.03
C PRO A 168 -3.95 16.76 -1.16
N ASN A 169 -4.69 15.73 -1.51
CA ASN A 169 -4.72 14.40 -0.89
C ASN A 169 -5.35 13.40 -1.87
N PRO A 170 -5.21 12.06 -1.67
CA PRO A 170 -5.76 11.07 -2.60
C PRO A 170 -7.29 11.16 -2.74
N GLY A 171 -7.99 11.48 -1.67
CA GLY A 171 -9.45 11.59 -1.66
C GLY A 171 -10.01 12.78 -2.46
N ALA A 172 -9.19 13.75 -2.87
CA ALA A 172 -9.67 14.91 -3.64
C ALA A 172 -10.24 14.48 -5.01
N ASP A 173 -9.52 13.58 -5.72
CA ASP A 173 -9.95 13.08 -7.03
C ASP A 173 -10.66 11.73 -6.94
N TRP A 174 -10.43 10.99 -5.86
CA TRP A 174 -11.01 9.66 -5.61
C TRP A 174 -12.14 9.71 -4.58
N ALA A 175 -12.85 10.84 -4.47
CA ALA A 175 -13.94 11.05 -3.50
C ALA A 175 -15.06 10.01 -3.63
N ASP A 176 -15.26 9.44 -4.80
CA ASP A 176 -16.21 8.36 -5.09
C ASP A 176 -15.85 7.04 -4.40
N THR A 177 -14.61 6.87 -3.96
CA THR A 177 -14.20 5.69 -3.17
C THR A 177 -14.70 5.71 -1.72
N TYR A 178 -15.09 6.89 -1.21
CA TYR A 178 -15.68 7.04 0.12
C TYR A 178 -17.20 6.77 0.07
N ALA A 179 -17.58 5.56 -0.35
CA ALA A 179 -18.96 5.11 -0.54
C ALA A 179 -19.08 3.61 -0.22
N PRO A 180 -20.28 3.08 0.04
CA PRO A 180 -20.48 1.66 0.31
C PRO A 180 -19.91 0.77 -0.78
N ALA A 181 -19.08 -0.21 -0.40
CA ALA A 181 -18.49 -1.16 -1.32
C ALA A 181 -19.52 -2.17 -1.82
N THR A 182 -19.38 -2.59 -3.08
CA THR A 182 -20.25 -3.61 -3.69
C THR A 182 -19.69 -5.03 -3.56
N LYS A 183 -18.41 -5.16 -3.21
CA LYS A 183 -17.72 -6.43 -2.97
C LYS A 183 -17.31 -6.55 -1.51
N PRO A 184 -17.20 -7.78 -0.98
CA PRO A 184 -16.62 -7.99 0.34
C PRO A 184 -15.27 -7.29 0.47
N CYS A 185 -15.09 -6.54 1.55
CA CYS A 185 -13.83 -5.85 1.79
C CYS A 185 -13.43 -5.89 3.27
N MET A 186 -12.13 -5.77 3.52
CA MET A 186 -11.55 -5.73 4.85
C MET A 186 -10.65 -4.51 5.01
N VAL A 187 -10.74 -3.88 6.17
CA VAL A 187 -9.82 -2.83 6.61
C VAL A 187 -8.98 -3.36 7.76
N LEU A 188 -7.66 -3.35 7.61
CA LEU A 188 -6.73 -3.54 8.71
C LEU A 188 -6.46 -2.18 9.35
N THR A 189 -6.95 -1.98 10.56
CA THR A 189 -6.71 -0.76 11.34
C THR A 189 -5.45 -0.96 12.17
N LEU A 190 -4.32 -0.43 11.68
CA LEU A 190 -3.00 -0.57 12.32
C LEU A 190 -2.88 0.41 13.48
N THR A 191 -2.65 -0.09 14.71
CA THR A 191 -2.64 0.78 15.91
C THR A 191 -1.37 1.60 16.06
N GLY A 192 -0.27 1.18 15.45
CA GLY A 192 1.04 1.83 15.49
C GLY A 192 1.46 2.52 14.20
N ASP A 193 0.53 2.76 13.27
CA ASP A 193 0.82 3.42 11.99
C ASP A 193 0.70 4.95 12.11
N PRO A 194 1.79 5.72 11.92
CA PRO A 194 1.75 7.17 12.02
C PRO A 194 1.36 7.87 10.71
N PHE A 195 1.17 7.15 9.58
CA PHE A 195 1.08 7.74 8.25
C PHE A 195 -0.35 7.84 7.70
N THR A 196 -1.30 7.09 8.24
CA THR A 196 -2.61 6.84 7.62
C THR A 196 -3.77 7.62 8.24
N GLY A 197 -3.52 8.67 9.00
CA GLY A 197 -4.57 9.49 9.63
C GLY A 197 -5.11 8.92 10.96
N GLY A 198 -4.55 7.80 11.40
CA GLY A 198 -4.86 7.16 12.68
C GLY A 198 -6.07 6.24 12.66
N THR A 199 -6.27 5.55 13.77
CA THR A 199 -7.28 4.48 13.90
C THR A 199 -8.72 4.98 13.77
N GLU A 200 -9.01 6.21 14.23
CA GLU A 200 -10.35 6.80 14.13
C GLU A 200 -10.77 7.00 12.66
N ALA A 201 -9.88 7.60 11.84
CA ALA A 201 -10.15 7.80 10.42
C ALA A 201 -10.31 6.47 9.67
N SER A 202 -9.46 5.48 9.98
CA SER A 202 -9.54 4.13 9.43
C SER A 202 -10.89 3.47 9.76
N SER A 203 -11.32 3.52 11.03
CA SER A 203 -12.61 2.98 11.49
C SER A 203 -13.81 3.70 10.86
N ASP A 204 -13.74 5.02 10.68
CA ASP A 204 -14.80 5.77 10.03
C ASP A 204 -14.94 5.38 8.56
N VAL A 205 -13.83 5.23 7.85
CA VAL A 205 -13.85 4.74 6.46
C VAL A 205 -14.42 3.31 6.42
N ALA A 206 -13.95 2.41 7.29
CA ALA A 206 -14.44 1.03 7.33
C ALA A 206 -15.96 0.96 7.49
N LYS A 207 -16.55 1.81 8.36
CA LYS A 207 -18.01 1.90 8.53
C LYS A 207 -18.72 2.40 7.27
N VAL A 208 -18.18 3.45 6.62
CA VAL A 208 -18.79 4.04 5.42
C VAL A 208 -18.80 3.07 4.25
N ILE A 209 -17.67 2.38 4.02
CA ILE A 209 -17.56 1.42 2.93
C ILE A 209 -18.19 0.06 3.25
N GLY A 210 -18.59 -0.19 4.51
CA GLY A 210 -19.18 -1.46 4.94
C GLY A 210 -18.18 -2.61 5.06
N ALA A 211 -16.91 -2.30 5.33
CA ALA A 211 -15.86 -3.27 5.45
C ALA A 211 -15.90 -4.06 6.76
N LYS A 212 -15.40 -5.30 6.74
CA LYS A 212 -14.97 -5.99 7.95
C LYS A 212 -13.73 -5.28 8.49
N GLU A 213 -13.86 -4.62 9.64
CA GLU A 213 -12.70 -4.03 10.30
C GLU A 213 -11.99 -5.07 11.19
N VAL A 214 -10.66 -5.10 11.09
CA VAL A 214 -9.78 -5.86 11.99
C VAL A 214 -8.75 -4.89 12.57
N VAL A 215 -8.80 -4.69 13.89
CA VAL A 215 -7.77 -3.92 14.60
C VAL A 215 -6.53 -4.80 14.73
N PHE A 216 -5.41 -4.32 14.20
CA PHE A 216 -4.16 -5.05 14.17
C PHE A 216 -3.09 -4.29 14.96
N GLU A 217 -2.68 -4.85 16.09
CA GLU A 217 -1.69 -4.24 17.00
C GLU A 217 -0.27 -4.34 16.44
N THR A 218 0.03 -3.53 15.43
CA THR A 218 1.33 -3.51 14.75
C THR A 218 1.60 -2.11 14.18
N GLY A 219 2.82 -1.88 13.69
CA GLY A 219 3.21 -0.66 12.99
C GLY A 219 2.89 -0.71 11.50
N HIS A 220 3.28 0.37 10.80
CA HIS A 220 3.07 0.53 9.37
C HIS A 220 3.61 -0.65 8.56
N PHE A 221 4.85 -1.03 8.78
CA PHE A 221 5.53 -2.11 8.03
C PHE A 221 5.16 -3.51 8.51
N TRP A 222 3.88 -3.76 8.79
CA TRP A 222 3.40 -5.04 9.30
C TRP A 222 3.81 -6.27 8.45
N PRO A 223 3.99 -6.17 7.11
CA PRO A 223 4.44 -7.33 6.35
C PRO A 223 5.84 -7.82 6.78
N LEU A 224 6.65 -6.93 7.37
CA LEU A 224 7.97 -7.26 7.94
C LEU A 224 7.94 -7.42 9.46
N GLN A 225 6.99 -6.80 10.16
CA GLN A 225 6.91 -6.82 11.63
C GLN A 225 6.12 -8.02 12.15
N SER A 226 5.05 -8.41 11.47
CA SER A 226 4.09 -9.42 11.92
C SER A 226 3.53 -10.25 10.76
N PRO A 227 4.40 -10.80 9.87
CA PRO A 227 3.96 -11.44 8.62
C PRO A 227 3.02 -12.63 8.82
N ALA A 228 3.29 -13.49 9.81
CA ALA A 228 2.48 -14.68 10.06
C ALA A 228 1.07 -14.31 10.56
N GLU A 229 0.96 -13.32 11.44
CA GLU A 229 -0.34 -12.85 11.92
C GLU A 229 -1.13 -12.12 10.82
N GLY A 230 -0.47 -11.29 10.02
CA GLY A 230 -1.09 -10.67 8.86
C GLY A 230 -1.62 -11.71 7.86
N ALA A 231 -0.83 -12.73 7.55
CA ALA A 231 -1.26 -13.84 6.70
C ALA A 231 -2.45 -14.60 7.28
N ARG A 232 -2.47 -14.87 8.60
CA ARG A 232 -3.60 -15.51 9.28
C ARG A 232 -4.89 -14.70 9.10
N ILE A 233 -4.83 -13.39 9.31
CA ILE A 233 -5.98 -12.49 9.14
C ILE A 233 -6.49 -12.52 7.68
N ILE A 234 -5.58 -12.48 6.71
CA ILE A 234 -5.91 -12.56 5.28
C ILE A 234 -6.57 -13.90 4.96
N ASN A 235 -5.99 -15.03 5.40
CA ASN A 235 -6.54 -16.37 5.18
C ASN A 235 -7.96 -16.50 5.73
N GLU A 236 -8.21 -16.03 6.95
CA GLU A 236 -9.55 -16.04 7.58
C GLU A 236 -10.56 -15.19 6.80
N PHE A 237 -10.14 -14.04 6.30
CA PHE A 237 -11.02 -13.20 5.48
C PHE A 237 -11.34 -13.85 4.15
N VAL A 238 -10.33 -14.30 3.41
CA VAL A 238 -10.49 -14.97 2.11
C VAL A 238 -11.38 -16.20 2.23
N ALA A 239 -11.18 -17.04 3.25
CA ALA A 239 -12.03 -18.20 3.50
C ALA A 239 -13.49 -17.82 3.81
N SER A 240 -13.74 -16.64 4.40
CA SER A 240 -15.09 -16.19 4.74
C SER A 240 -15.91 -15.68 3.54
N VAL A 241 -15.25 -15.40 2.41
CA VAL A 241 -15.87 -14.84 1.18
C VAL A 241 -15.76 -15.80 -0.02
N ALA A 242 -15.24 -17.00 0.20
CA ALA A 242 -15.05 -18.05 -0.81
C ALA A 242 -16.37 -18.71 -1.25
#